data_d3a966b03f02c52a7538b7609f8663e7
#
_entry.id   d3a966b03f02c52a7538b7609f8663e7
#
_cell.length_a   1.000
_cell.length_b   1.000
_cell.length_c   1.000
_cell.angle_alpha   90.00
_cell.angle_beta   90.00
_cell.angle_gamma   90.00
#
_symmetry.space_group_name_H-M   'P 1'
#
loop_
_entity.id
_entity.type
_entity.pdbx_description
1 polymer ?
#
loop_
_entity_poly.entity_id
_entity_poly.type
_entity_poly.pdbx_seq_one_letter_code
_entity_poly.pdbx_strand_id
1 'polypeptide(L)'
;MLTRLREIVEKVASAPRLNEALNILVTDICLAMDTEVCSVYLADHDRRCYYLMATRGLKKPRGRTVTLAFDEGIVGLVGRLAEPINLADAQKHPSFKYIPSVKEERFRAFLGVPIIQRRQLLGVLVVQQRELRQYDESEESFLVTLATQMAVILSQSQLTALFGQYRQTRIRALPAAPGVAIAEGWQDATLPLMEQVYQASTLDPALERERLTGALEEAANEFRRYSKRFAAGAQKETAAIFDLYSHLLSDTRLRRELFAEVDKGSVAEWAVKTVIENLPNSLPR
;
A
#
# COMPACT_ATOMS: atom_id res chain seq x y z
N MET A 1 -34.00 6.11 -6.02
CA MET A 1 -32.64 5.53 -6.06
C MET A 1 -31.63 6.42 -6.77
N LEU A 2 -31.86 6.92 -7.97
CA LEU A 2 -30.87 7.74 -8.72
C LEU A 2 -30.34 8.98 -8.00
N THR A 3 -31.19 9.73 -7.29
CA THR A 3 -30.76 10.90 -6.50
C THR A 3 -29.81 10.50 -5.38
N ARG A 4 -30.11 9.42 -4.65
CA ARG A 4 -29.24 8.88 -3.59
C ARG A 4 -27.91 8.38 -4.13
N LEU A 5 -27.91 7.73 -5.30
CA LEU A 5 -26.70 7.27 -5.97
C LEU A 5 -25.76 8.44 -6.25
N ARG A 6 -26.26 9.53 -6.81
CA ARG A 6 -25.47 10.75 -7.10
C ARG A 6 -24.88 11.34 -5.81
N GLU A 7 -25.69 11.50 -4.77
CA GLU A 7 -25.24 12.02 -3.48
C GLU A 7 -24.13 11.19 -2.85
N ILE A 8 -24.24 9.84 -2.91
CA ILE A 8 -23.21 8.93 -2.41
C ILE A 8 -21.91 9.11 -3.19
N VAL A 9 -21.99 9.11 -4.54
CA VAL A 9 -20.80 9.24 -5.40
C VAL A 9 -20.10 10.58 -5.17
N GLU A 10 -20.85 11.69 -5.06
CA GLU A 10 -20.29 13.02 -4.79
C GLU A 10 -19.58 13.08 -3.42
N LYS A 11 -20.18 12.53 -2.35
CA LYS A 11 -19.58 12.47 -1.03
C LYS A 11 -18.31 11.61 -1.00
N VAL A 12 -18.35 10.44 -1.64
CA VAL A 12 -17.22 9.53 -1.71
C VAL A 12 -16.07 10.14 -2.50
N ALA A 13 -16.36 10.79 -3.62
CA ALA A 13 -15.35 11.45 -4.46
C ALA A 13 -14.71 12.67 -3.78
N SER A 14 -15.42 13.34 -2.86
CA SER A 14 -14.90 14.49 -2.11
C SER A 14 -14.10 14.13 -0.86
N ALA A 15 -14.07 12.84 -0.47
CA ALA A 15 -13.37 12.40 0.72
C ALA A 15 -11.85 12.50 0.54
N PRO A 16 -11.11 13.08 1.52
CA PRO A 16 -9.66 13.34 1.37
C PRO A 16 -8.81 12.06 1.44
N ARG A 17 -9.36 10.98 2.02
CA ARG A 17 -8.67 9.70 2.19
C ARG A 17 -9.56 8.54 1.79
N LEU A 18 -8.97 7.53 1.17
CA LEU A 18 -9.72 6.35 0.72
C LEU A 18 -10.46 5.63 1.87
N ASN A 19 -9.86 5.52 3.04
CA ASN A 19 -10.53 4.90 4.20
C ASN A 19 -11.78 5.68 4.62
N GLU A 20 -11.77 7.00 4.53
CA GLU A 20 -12.92 7.85 4.79
C GLU A 20 -13.99 7.66 3.70
N ALA A 21 -13.57 7.65 2.43
CA ALA A 21 -14.44 7.38 1.30
C ALA A 21 -15.17 6.03 1.45
N LEU A 22 -14.44 4.97 1.79
CA LEU A 22 -15.02 3.63 2.00
C LEU A 22 -15.98 3.59 3.19
N ASN A 23 -15.70 4.30 4.28
CA ASN A 23 -16.59 4.37 5.45
C ASN A 23 -17.87 5.15 5.14
N ILE A 24 -17.78 6.25 4.39
CA ILE A 24 -18.95 7.00 3.89
C ILE A 24 -19.80 6.07 3.00
N LEU A 25 -19.15 5.38 2.05
CA LEU A 25 -19.83 4.47 1.14
C LEU A 25 -20.65 3.42 1.87
N VAL A 26 -20.03 2.62 2.77
CA VAL A 26 -20.74 1.54 3.47
C VAL A 26 -21.86 2.08 4.37
N THR A 27 -21.70 3.29 4.90
CA THR A 27 -22.71 3.93 5.73
C THR A 27 -23.92 4.36 4.91
N ASP A 28 -23.68 5.05 3.81
CA ASP A 28 -24.73 5.62 2.96
C ASP A 28 -25.47 4.52 2.17
N ILE A 29 -24.78 3.43 1.77
CA ILE A 29 -25.42 2.23 1.17
C ILE A 29 -26.39 1.59 2.16
N CYS A 30 -25.97 1.34 3.41
CA CYS A 30 -26.88 0.79 4.43
C CYS A 30 -28.16 1.62 4.58
N LEU A 31 -28.02 2.95 4.56
CA LEU A 31 -29.17 3.86 4.68
C LEU A 31 -30.04 3.87 3.40
N ALA A 32 -29.41 3.79 2.24
CA ALA A 32 -30.13 3.85 0.96
C ALA A 32 -30.91 2.58 0.65
N MET A 33 -30.36 1.41 1.03
CA MET A 33 -30.94 0.09 0.76
C MET A 33 -31.71 -0.48 1.96
N ASP A 34 -31.79 0.26 3.07
CA ASP A 34 -32.41 -0.21 4.34
C ASP A 34 -31.89 -1.60 4.72
N THR A 35 -30.56 -1.73 4.80
CA THR A 35 -29.89 -2.98 5.12
C THR A 35 -28.99 -2.83 6.35
N GLU A 36 -28.81 -3.93 7.10
CA GLU A 36 -28.10 -3.90 8.37
C GLU A 36 -26.58 -3.88 8.22
N VAL A 37 -26.08 -4.47 7.15
CA VAL A 37 -24.66 -4.60 6.89
C VAL A 37 -24.32 -4.14 5.49
N CYS A 38 -23.25 -3.36 5.36
CA CYS A 38 -22.53 -3.16 4.12
C CYS A 38 -21.04 -3.30 4.36
N SER A 39 -20.34 -3.98 3.47
CA SER A 39 -18.91 -4.26 3.60
C SER A 39 -18.18 -4.14 2.26
N VAL A 40 -16.97 -3.59 2.29
CA VAL A 40 -16.06 -3.52 1.15
C VAL A 40 -14.85 -4.39 1.41
N TYR A 41 -14.65 -5.35 0.53
CA TYR A 41 -13.47 -6.21 0.48
C TYR A 41 -12.61 -5.81 -0.71
N LEU A 42 -11.32 -5.51 -0.50
CA LEU A 42 -10.37 -5.24 -1.59
C LEU A 42 -9.46 -6.44 -1.84
N ALA A 43 -9.20 -6.72 -3.10
CA ALA A 43 -8.41 -7.86 -3.55
C ALA A 43 -6.91 -7.54 -3.52
N ASP A 44 -6.13 -8.35 -2.82
CA ASP A 44 -4.67 -8.41 -2.91
C ASP A 44 -4.29 -9.62 -3.77
N HIS A 45 -3.94 -9.36 -5.03
CA HIS A 45 -3.61 -10.40 -5.99
C HIS A 45 -2.29 -11.10 -5.69
N ASP A 46 -1.33 -10.40 -5.05
CA ASP A 46 -0.03 -10.97 -4.66
C ASP A 46 -0.22 -12.04 -3.57
N ARG A 47 -1.11 -11.76 -2.61
CA ARG A 47 -1.41 -12.67 -1.48
C ARG A 47 -2.59 -13.59 -1.75
N ARG A 48 -3.30 -13.40 -2.85
CA ARG A 48 -4.51 -14.14 -3.21
C ARG A 48 -5.58 -14.11 -2.10
N CYS A 49 -5.81 -12.91 -1.55
CA CYS A 49 -6.79 -12.72 -0.48
C CYS A 49 -7.52 -11.38 -0.62
N TYR A 50 -8.67 -11.30 0.03
CA TYR A 50 -9.43 -10.07 0.21
C TYR A 50 -9.17 -9.51 1.60
N TYR A 51 -9.06 -8.18 1.70
CA TYR A 51 -9.01 -7.44 2.95
C TYR A 51 -10.36 -6.76 3.19
N LEU A 52 -10.96 -6.96 4.37
CA LEU A 52 -12.12 -6.19 4.82
C LEU A 52 -11.67 -4.75 5.15
N MET A 53 -11.83 -3.84 4.19
CA MET A 53 -11.38 -2.45 4.32
C MET A 53 -12.34 -1.61 5.13
N ALA A 54 -13.62 -1.65 4.79
CA ALA A 54 -14.67 -0.93 5.50
C ALA A 54 -15.87 -1.84 5.73
N THR A 55 -16.55 -1.65 6.86
CA THR A 55 -17.82 -2.32 7.15
C THR A 55 -18.66 -1.48 8.09
N ARG A 56 -19.96 -1.48 7.85
CA ARG A 56 -20.99 -1.09 8.78
C ARG A 56 -21.82 -2.32 9.14
N GLY A 57 -22.11 -2.52 10.41
CA GLY A 57 -22.93 -3.64 10.91
C GLY A 57 -22.15 -4.89 11.34
N LEU A 58 -20.99 -5.20 10.74
CA LEU A 58 -20.11 -6.27 11.24
C LEU A 58 -19.18 -5.78 12.35
N LYS A 59 -18.80 -6.69 13.26
CA LYS A 59 -17.76 -6.41 14.24
C LYS A 59 -16.39 -6.45 13.56
N LYS A 60 -15.68 -5.31 13.56
CA LYS A 60 -14.28 -5.29 13.15
C LYS A 60 -13.40 -5.46 14.39
N PRO A 61 -12.59 -6.53 14.52
CA PRO A 61 -11.71 -6.70 15.66
C PRO A 61 -10.67 -5.57 15.70
N ARG A 62 -10.48 -4.97 16.89
CA ARG A 62 -9.47 -3.91 17.06
C ARG A 62 -8.07 -4.48 16.87
N GLY A 63 -7.26 -3.81 16.03
CA GLY A 63 -5.86 -4.17 15.81
C GLY A 63 -5.63 -5.45 14.99
N ARG A 64 -6.67 -6.06 14.43
CA ARG A 64 -6.54 -7.22 13.53
C ARG A 64 -7.20 -6.95 12.19
N THR A 65 -6.50 -7.27 11.13
CA THR A 65 -7.02 -7.22 9.77
C THR A 65 -7.81 -8.50 9.50
N VAL A 66 -9.02 -8.35 9.00
CA VAL A 66 -9.85 -9.50 8.56
C VAL A 66 -9.52 -9.76 7.11
N THR A 67 -9.11 -10.99 6.81
CA THR A 67 -8.77 -11.45 5.46
C THR A 67 -9.56 -12.69 5.12
N LEU A 68 -9.86 -12.86 3.82
CA LEU A 68 -10.48 -14.04 3.22
C LEU A 68 -9.61 -14.50 2.05
N ALA A 69 -9.39 -15.78 1.89
CA ALA A 69 -8.75 -16.30 0.68
C ALA A 69 -9.66 -16.10 -0.55
N PHE A 70 -9.09 -16.07 -1.76
CA PHE A 70 -9.87 -15.84 -2.99
C PHE A 70 -10.94 -16.93 -3.28
N ASP A 71 -10.77 -18.10 -2.74
CA ASP A 71 -11.70 -19.22 -2.84
C ASP A 71 -12.58 -19.38 -1.59
N GLU A 72 -12.49 -18.45 -0.64
CA GLU A 72 -13.14 -18.56 0.66
C GLU A 72 -14.49 -17.84 0.71
N GLY A 73 -15.53 -18.59 1.08
CA GLY A 73 -16.85 -18.04 1.33
C GLY A 73 -17.60 -17.55 0.08
N ILE A 74 -18.72 -16.88 0.31
CA ILE A 74 -19.53 -16.31 -0.78
C ILE A 74 -18.83 -15.09 -1.41
N VAL A 75 -18.06 -14.34 -0.63
CA VAL A 75 -17.24 -13.24 -1.13
C VAL A 75 -16.23 -13.75 -2.17
N GLY A 76 -15.54 -14.86 -1.87
CA GLY A 76 -14.65 -15.52 -2.82
C GLY A 76 -15.38 -16.02 -4.08
N LEU A 77 -16.62 -16.49 -3.93
CA LEU A 77 -17.45 -16.92 -5.04
C LEU A 77 -17.81 -15.75 -5.98
N VAL A 78 -18.26 -14.61 -5.42
CA VAL A 78 -18.51 -13.37 -6.19
C VAL A 78 -17.29 -12.94 -7.00
N GLY A 79 -16.13 -12.93 -6.38
CA GLY A 79 -14.91 -12.53 -7.06
C GLY A 79 -14.45 -13.50 -8.14
N ARG A 80 -14.64 -14.80 -7.94
CA ARG A 80 -14.27 -15.85 -8.90
C ARG A 80 -15.18 -15.86 -10.12
N LEU A 81 -16.51 -15.70 -9.92
CA LEU A 81 -17.48 -15.64 -11.00
C LEU A 81 -17.47 -14.28 -11.71
N ALA A 82 -17.02 -13.24 -11.01
CA ALA A 82 -17.05 -11.86 -11.47
C ALA A 82 -18.48 -11.38 -11.83
N GLU A 83 -19.49 -11.93 -11.14
CA GLU A 83 -20.91 -11.66 -11.34
C GLU A 83 -21.59 -11.37 -9.99
N PRO A 84 -22.71 -10.61 -9.97
CA PRO A 84 -23.52 -10.45 -8.78
C PRO A 84 -24.04 -11.79 -8.25
N ILE A 85 -24.05 -11.95 -6.94
CA ILE A 85 -24.64 -13.10 -6.25
C ILE A 85 -25.67 -12.59 -5.25
N ASN A 86 -26.92 -12.96 -5.47
CA ASN A 86 -28.07 -12.54 -4.69
C ASN A 86 -28.75 -13.77 -4.07
N LEU A 87 -28.66 -13.91 -2.74
CA LEU A 87 -29.12 -15.06 -1.98
C LEU A 87 -30.10 -14.63 -0.89
N ALA A 88 -31.28 -15.21 -0.87
CA ALA A 88 -32.27 -15.00 0.20
C ALA A 88 -31.80 -15.63 1.52
N ASP A 89 -31.05 -16.73 1.45
CA ASP A 89 -30.49 -17.44 2.62
C ASP A 89 -29.06 -17.92 2.32
N ALA A 90 -28.06 -17.07 2.60
CA ALA A 90 -26.67 -17.34 2.39
C ALA A 90 -26.16 -18.58 3.17
N GLN A 91 -26.73 -18.84 4.35
CA GLN A 91 -26.32 -19.96 5.20
C GLN A 91 -26.57 -21.33 4.57
N LYS A 92 -27.55 -21.41 3.67
CA LYS A 92 -27.86 -22.66 2.92
C LYS A 92 -26.95 -22.87 1.69
N HIS A 93 -26.16 -21.87 1.34
CA HIS A 93 -25.29 -21.97 0.16
C HIS A 93 -24.05 -22.84 0.45
N PRO A 94 -23.67 -23.78 -0.41
CA PRO A 94 -22.51 -24.67 -0.19
C PRO A 94 -21.19 -23.92 0.06
N SER A 95 -21.04 -22.74 -0.52
CA SER A 95 -19.85 -21.89 -0.33
C SER A 95 -19.93 -21.01 0.92
N PHE A 96 -20.97 -21.12 1.73
CA PHE A 96 -21.05 -20.34 2.97
C PHE A 96 -19.92 -20.75 3.92
N LYS A 97 -19.17 -19.78 4.42
CA LYS A 97 -18.16 -19.99 5.44
C LYS A 97 -18.35 -19.00 6.57
N TYR A 98 -18.53 -19.52 7.76
CA TYR A 98 -18.64 -18.71 8.97
C TYR A 98 -17.30 -18.11 9.38
N ILE A 99 -17.27 -16.80 9.60
CA ILE A 99 -16.10 -16.07 10.07
C ILE A 99 -16.34 -15.60 11.51
N PRO A 100 -15.81 -16.32 12.53
CA PRO A 100 -16.07 -16.03 13.94
C PRO A 100 -15.68 -14.61 14.37
N SER A 101 -14.63 -14.05 13.76
CA SER A 101 -14.07 -12.76 14.11
C SER A 101 -15.00 -11.57 13.83
N VAL A 102 -15.94 -11.69 12.87
CA VAL A 102 -16.85 -10.62 12.45
C VAL A 102 -18.31 -10.86 12.88
N LYS A 103 -18.62 -12.04 13.45
CA LYS A 103 -19.97 -12.44 13.88
C LYS A 103 -21.01 -12.37 12.76
N GLU A 104 -20.65 -12.92 11.60
CA GLU A 104 -21.47 -12.91 10.38
C GLU A 104 -22.64 -13.91 10.43
N GLU A 105 -22.63 -14.87 11.36
CA GLU A 105 -23.64 -15.94 11.51
C GLU A 105 -25.08 -15.48 11.67
N ARG A 106 -25.29 -14.19 11.90
CA ARG A 106 -26.63 -13.63 12.12
C ARG A 106 -27.33 -13.19 10.85
N PHE A 107 -26.57 -13.08 9.75
CA PHE A 107 -27.08 -12.51 8.52
C PHE A 107 -27.41 -13.64 7.52
N ARG A 108 -28.59 -13.56 6.94
CA ARG A 108 -29.14 -14.58 6.04
C ARG A 108 -29.23 -14.08 4.61
N ALA A 109 -29.86 -12.93 4.38
CA ALA A 109 -29.88 -12.33 3.05
C ALA A 109 -28.49 -11.79 2.70
N PHE A 110 -28.04 -12.03 1.48
CA PHE A 110 -26.74 -11.64 0.97
C PHE A 110 -26.87 -11.16 -0.49
N LEU A 111 -26.37 -9.98 -0.77
CA LEU A 111 -26.11 -9.52 -2.13
C LEU A 111 -24.65 -9.06 -2.19
N GLY A 112 -23.86 -9.72 -3.02
CA GLY A 112 -22.46 -9.37 -3.28
C GLY A 112 -22.26 -9.03 -4.75
N VAL A 113 -21.57 -7.93 -5.03
CA VAL A 113 -21.25 -7.48 -6.37
C VAL A 113 -19.75 -7.27 -6.54
N PRO A 114 -19.15 -7.68 -7.68
CA PRO A 114 -17.73 -7.49 -7.90
C PRO A 114 -17.43 -6.02 -8.25
N ILE A 115 -16.29 -5.52 -7.77
CA ILE A 115 -15.73 -4.22 -8.14
C ILE A 115 -14.68 -4.50 -9.20
N ILE A 116 -15.00 -4.21 -10.46
CA ILE A 116 -14.14 -4.56 -11.60
C ILE A 116 -13.81 -3.31 -12.40
N GLN A 117 -12.53 -3.17 -12.79
CA GLN A 117 -12.10 -2.19 -13.76
C GLN A 117 -11.11 -2.79 -14.75
N ARG A 118 -11.28 -2.46 -16.04
CA ARG A 118 -10.42 -2.94 -17.13
C ARG A 118 -10.18 -4.46 -17.08
N ARG A 119 -11.23 -5.23 -16.78
CA ARG A 119 -11.21 -6.69 -16.59
C ARG A 119 -10.41 -7.18 -15.38
N GLN A 120 -10.01 -6.30 -14.50
CA GLN A 120 -9.32 -6.64 -13.26
C GLN A 120 -10.29 -6.53 -12.09
N LEU A 121 -10.39 -7.58 -11.28
CA LEU A 121 -11.14 -7.56 -10.03
C LEU A 121 -10.35 -6.76 -8.98
N LEU A 122 -10.93 -5.66 -8.51
CA LEU A 122 -10.37 -4.81 -7.46
C LEU A 122 -10.91 -5.17 -6.08
N GLY A 123 -12.09 -5.80 -6.02
CA GLY A 123 -12.71 -6.17 -4.76
C GLY A 123 -14.14 -6.66 -4.91
N VAL A 124 -14.83 -6.73 -3.78
CA VAL A 124 -16.24 -7.13 -3.66
C VAL A 124 -16.96 -6.17 -2.72
N LEU A 125 -18.13 -5.70 -3.13
CA LEU A 125 -19.06 -4.91 -2.32
C LEU A 125 -20.21 -5.81 -1.91
N VAL A 126 -20.53 -5.84 -0.61
CA VAL A 126 -21.50 -6.78 -0.02
C VAL A 126 -22.51 -6.04 0.83
N VAL A 127 -23.78 -6.39 0.72
CA VAL A 127 -24.83 -6.03 1.70
C VAL A 127 -25.48 -7.30 2.26
N GLN A 128 -25.85 -7.22 3.55
CA GLN A 128 -26.43 -8.37 4.27
C GLN A 128 -27.52 -7.92 5.25
N GLN A 129 -28.46 -8.80 5.51
CA GLN A 129 -29.57 -8.59 6.44
C GLN A 129 -29.90 -9.88 7.19
N ARG A 130 -30.39 -9.75 8.43
CA ARG A 130 -30.77 -10.94 9.26
C ARG A 130 -32.00 -11.65 8.74
N GLU A 131 -32.95 -10.87 8.26
CA GLU A 131 -34.19 -11.44 7.70
C GLU A 131 -33.92 -12.12 6.37
N LEU A 132 -34.72 -13.15 6.08
CA LEU A 132 -34.74 -13.77 4.76
C LEU A 132 -35.31 -12.77 3.77
N ARG A 133 -34.50 -12.40 2.81
CA ARG A 133 -34.89 -11.46 1.77
C ARG A 133 -34.08 -11.72 0.51
N GLN A 134 -34.71 -11.70 -0.61
CA GLN A 134 -34.02 -11.57 -1.89
C GLN A 134 -34.09 -10.10 -2.33
N TYR A 135 -32.95 -9.53 -2.65
CA TYR A 135 -32.89 -8.16 -3.14
C TYR A 135 -33.50 -8.09 -4.53
N ASP A 136 -34.24 -7.04 -4.84
CA ASP A 136 -34.87 -6.87 -6.15
C ASP A 136 -33.85 -6.39 -7.20
N GLU A 137 -34.27 -6.39 -8.49
CA GLU A 137 -33.43 -6.00 -9.61
C GLU A 137 -32.95 -4.53 -9.52
N SER A 138 -33.77 -3.65 -8.96
CA SER A 138 -33.42 -2.23 -8.77
C SER A 138 -32.33 -2.06 -7.71
N GLU A 139 -32.38 -2.84 -6.64
CA GLU A 139 -31.40 -2.86 -5.56
C GLU A 139 -30.05 -3.45 -6.04
N GLU A 140 -30.13 -4.54 -6.81
CA GLU A 140 -28.95 -5.14 -7.41
C GLU A 140 -28.28 -4.18 -8.40
N SER A 141 -29.06 -3.58 -9.31
CA SER A 141 -28.55 -2.58 -10.27
C SER A 141 -27.96 -1.35 -9.58
N PHE A 142 -28.55 -0.91 -8.47
CA PHE A 142 -28.01 0.17 -7.67
C PHE A 142 -26.64 -0.17 -7.07
N LEU A 143 -26.48 -1.36 -6.50
CA LEU A 143 -25.24 -1.81 -5.91
C LEU A 143 -24.14 -2.02 -6.97
N VAL A 144 -24.50 -2.59 -8.13
CA VAL A 144 -23.61 -2.78 -9.29
C VAL A 144 -23.11 -1.41 -9.80
N THR A 145 -24.00 -0.43 -9.89
CA THR A 145 -23.62 0.92 -10.35
C THR A 145 -22.65 1.56 -9.38
N LEU A 146 -22.89 1.46 -8.07
CA LEU A 146 -21.95 1.97 -7.06
C LEU A 146 -20.61 1.23 -7.11
N ALA A 147 -20.60 -0.09 -7.27
CA ALA A 147 -19.37 -0.86 -7.42
C ALA A 147 -18.55 -0.40 -8.63
N THR A 148 -19.22 -0.10 -9.74
CA THR A 148 -18.57 0.43 -10.96
C THR A 148 -17.96 1.81 -10.72
N GLN A 149 -18.64 2.71 -10.03
CA GLN A 149 -18.11 4.03 -9.67
C GLN A 149 -16.92 3.91 -8.71
N MET A 150 -17.02 3.01 -7.74
CA MET A 150 -15.92 2.73 -6.82
C MET A 150 -14.68 2.17 -7.53
N ALA A 151 -14.88 1.35 -8.57
CA ALA A 151 -13.76 0.83 -9.36
C ALA A 151 -12.91 1.95 -9.98
N VAL A 152 -13.52 3.05 -10.42
CA VAL A 152 -12.81 4.22 -10.94
C VAL A 152 -11.98 4.89 -9.85
N ILE A 153 -12.59 5.13 -8.67
CA ILE A 153 -11.91 5.78 -7.54
C ILE A 153 -10.75 4.91 -7.04
N LEU A 154 -10.96 3.60 -6.92
CA LEU A 154 -9.95 2.65 -6.46
C LEU A 154 -8.77 2.52 -7.42
N SER A 155 -8.99 2.63 -8.72
CA SER A 155 -7.92 2.54 -9.71
C SER A 155 -7.02 3.78 -9.76
N GLN A 156 -7.56 4.93 -9.39
CA GLN A 156 -6.79 6.18 -9.29
C GLN A 156 -5.96 6.23 -8.01
N SER A 157 -6.39 5.53 -6.95
CA SER A 157 -5.59 5.34 -5.74
C SER A 157 -4.60 4.22 -5.97
N GLN A 158 -3.33 4.42 -5.60
CA GLN A 158 -2.33 3.35 -5.64
C GLN A 158 -2.68 2.30 -4.58
N LEU A 159 -3.46 1.29 -4.96
CA LEU A 159 -3.90 0.20 -4.07
C LEU A 159 -2.72 -0.49 -3.36
N THR A 160 -1.57 -0.55 -4.03
CA THR A 160 -0.32 -1.09 -3.47
C THR A 160 0.12 -0.36 -2.19
N ALA A 161 -0.07 0.96 -2.12
CA ALA A 161 0.26 1.74 -0.91
C ALA A 161 -0.73 1.45 0.24
N LEU A 162 -1.98 1.12 -0.07
CA LEU A 162 -2.98 0.77 0.94
C LEU A 162 -2.69 -0.58 1.60
N PHE A 163 -2.32 -1.58 0.81
CA PHE A 163 -1.97 -2.90 1.36
C PHE A 163 -0.68 -2.86 2.16
N GLY A 164 0.21 -1.90 1.93
CA GLY A 164 1.40 -1.66 2.74
C GLY A 164 1.06 -1.42 4.22
N GLN A 165 -0.01 -0.69 4.52
CA GLN A 165 -0.46 -0.44 5.91
C GLN A 165 -1.01 -1.71 6.61
N TYR A 166 -1.48 -2.69 5.85
CA TYR A 166 -2.02 -3.96 6.37
C TYR A 166 -1.04 -5.12 6.26
N ARG A 167 0.13 -4.88 5.66
CA ARG A 167 1.20 -5.87 5.57
C ARG A 167 1.88 -6.00 6.93
N GLN A 168 1.55 -7.04 7.70
CA GLN A 168 2.45 -7.52 8.75
C GLN A 168 3.68 -8.14 8.09
N THR A 169 4.64 -7.31 7.74
CA THR A 169 5.88 -7.78 7.13
C THR A 169 6.80 -8.26 8.26
N ARG A 170 7.06 -9.57 8.33
CA ARG A 170 8.15 -10.09 9.13
C ARG A 170 9.44 -9.88 8.35
N ILE A 171 10.24 -8.93 8.78
CA ILE A 171 11.57 -8.71 8.23
C ILE A 171 12.55 -9.51 9.08
N ARG A 172 13.33 -10.40 8.46
CA ARG A 172 14.51 -10.98 9.12
C ARG A 172 15.56 -9.89 9.21
N ALA A 173 15.89 -9.50 10.42
CA ALA A 173 16.94 -8.53 10.69
C ALA A 173 18.02 -9.16 11.58
N LEU A 174 19.23 -8.65 11.49
CA LEU A 174 20.29 -8.99 12.43
C LEU A 174 20.07 -8.19 13.72
N PRO A 175 20.06 -8.83 14.91
CA PRO A 175 19.91 -8.11 16.15
C PRO A 175 21.15 -7.26 16.42
N ALA A 176 20.97 -5.95 16.60
CA ALA A 176 22.03 -5.03 16.95
C ALA A 176 22.30 -4.99 18.48
N ALA A 177 21.30 -5.43 19.28
CA ALA A 177 21.39 -5.53 20.74
C ALA A 177 20.49 -6.66 21.25
N PRO A 178 20.82 -7.30 22.39
CA PRO A 178 19.95 -8.29 23.01
C PRO A 178 18.71 -7.60 23.59
N GLY A 179 17.54 -8.22 23.45
CA GLY A 179 16.29 -7.74 24.03
C GLY A 179 15.10 -7.80 23.07
N VAL A 180 13.96 -7.34 23.57
CA VAL A 180 12.71 -7.17 22.81
C VAL A 180 12.29 -5.71 22.91
N ALA A 181 12.06 -5.06 21.79
CA ALA A 181 11.53 -3.71 21.72
C ALA A 181 10.18 -3.69 20.99
N ILE A 182 9.24 -2.89 21.50
CA ILE A 182 7.98 -2.59 20.85
C ILE A 182 7.94 -1.08 20.64
N ALA A 183 7.97 -0.66 19.38
CA ALA A 183 7.94 0.75 19.01
C ALA A 183 7.22 0.93 17.67
N GLU A 184 6.82 2.16 17.39
CA GLU A 184 6.39 2.52 16.04
C GLU A 184 7.60 2.45 15.09
N GLY A 185 7.47 1.63 14.03
CA GLY A 185 8.46 1.55 12.98
C GLY A 185 8.35 2.78 12.06
N TRP A 186 9.45 3.47 11.85
CA TRP A 186 9.57 4.51 10.85
C TRP A 186 10.29 3.94 9.62
N GLN A 187 9.65 4.05 8.46
CA GLN A 187 10.25 3.67 7.19
C GLN A 187 10.53 4.94 6.41
N ASP A 188 11.79 5.19 6.11
CA ASP A 188 12.16 6.26 5.17
C ASP A 188 11.81 5.82 3.75
N ALA A 189 10.72 6.37 3.23
CA ALA A 189 10.25 6.09 1.86
C ALA A 189 10.97 6.96 0.81
N THR A 190 11.88 7.83 1.22
CA THR A 190 12.50 8.83 0.35
C THR A 190 13.82 8.39 -0.27
N LEU A 191 14.39 7.26 0.16
CA LEU A 191 15.58 6.72 -0.49
C LEU A 191 15.18 5.99 -1.77
N PRO A 192 15.49 6.52 -2.97
CA PRO A 192 15.39 5.74 -4.18
C PRO A 192 16.33 4.55 -4.03
N LEU A 193 15.74 3.33 -4.01
CA LEU A 193 16.55 2.13 -4.06
C LEU A 193 17.44 2.20 -5.29
N MET A 194 18.72 1.85 -5.16
CA MET A 194 19.67 1.82 -6.29
C MET A 194 19.11 1.05 -7.50
N GLU A 195 18.24 0.08 -7.25
CA GLU A 195 17.51 -0.70 -8.26
C GLU A 195 16.57 0.16 -9.11
N GLN A 196 16.09 1.30 -8.59
CA GLN A 196 15.18 2.21 -9.29
C GLN A 196 15.91 3.29 -10.09
N VAL A 197 17.24 3.34 -10.01
CA VAL A 197 18.06 4.24 -10.83
C VAL A 197 18.26 3.61 -12.19
N TYR A 198 17.70 4.24 -13.23
CA TYR A 198 17.83 3.82 -14.62
C TYR A 198 18.94 4.58 -15.32
N GLN A 199 19.52 3.95 -16.35
CA GLN A 199 20.50 4.61 -17.20
C GLN A 199 19.85 5.79 -17.93
N ALA A 200 20.36 6.98 -17.67
CA ALA A 200 19.94 8.20 -18.35
C ALA A 200 21.18 9.01 -18.73
N SER A 201 21.07 9.74 -19.83
CA SER A 201 22.14 10.57 -20.35
C SER A 201 21.79 12.05 -20.19
N THR A 202 22.81 12.86 -19.93
CA THR A 202 22.69 14.31 -19.86
C THR A 202 23.21 14.97 -21.14
N LEU A 203 22.60 16.11 -21.50
CA LEU A 203 23.09 16.99 -22.57
C LEU A 203 24.04 18.06 -22.01
N ASP A 204 24.12 18.23 -20.70
CA ASP A 204 24.99 19.19 -20.02
C ASP A 204 25.77 18.53 -18.87
N PRO A 205 26.93 17.93 -19.16
CA PRO A 205 27.77 17.32 -18.13
C PRO A 205 28.29 18.30 -17.09
N ALA A 206 28.42 19.60 -17.42
CA ALA A 206 28.92 20.61 -16.49
C ALA A 206 27.90 20.86 -15.38
N LEU A 207 26.62 21.00 -15.74
CA LEU A 207 25.52 21.15 -14.78
C LEU A 207 25.38 19.90 -13.88
N GLU A 208 25.51 18.72 -14.45
CA GLU A 208 25.45 17.46 -13.68
C GLU A 208 26.63 17.31 -12.71
N ARG A 209 27.81 17.77 -13.08
CA ARG A 209 28.98 17.84 -12.18
C ARG A 209 28.73 18.78 -10.99
N GLU A 210 28.18 19.96 -11.26
CA GLU A 210 27.84 20.91 -10.20
C GLU A 210 26.80 20.32 -9.24
N ARG A 211 25.75 19.70 -9.79
CA ARG A 211 24.70 19.02 -9.02
C ARG A 211 25.25 17.88 -8.16
N LEU A 212 26.10 17.02 -8.74
CA LEU A 212 26.78 15.93 -8.03
C LEU A 212 27.71 16.45 -6.93
N THR A 213 28.46 17.51 -7.21
CA THR A 213 29.35 18.15 -6.22
C THR A 213 28.56 18.65 -5.03
N GLY A 214 27.48 19.38 -5.26
CA GLY A 214 26.58 19.89 -4.20
C GLY A 214 26.00 18.76 -3.34
N ALA A 215 25.53 17.69 -3.97
CA ALA A 215 24.96 16.54 -3.26
C ALA A 215 26.02 15.81 -2.40
N LEU A 216 27.23 15.61 -2.90
CA LEU A 216 28.32 15.00 -2.14
C LEU A 216 28.75 15.85 -0.93
N GLU A 217 28.79 17.19 -1.10
CA GLU A 217 29.12 18.11 -0.02
C GLU A 217 28.04 18.17 1.07
N GLU A 218 26.78 18.20 0.64
CA GLU A 218 25.64 18.15 1.57
C GLU A 218 25.64 16.86 2.39
N ALA A 219 25.78 15.71 1.75
CA ALA A 219 25.87 14.42 2.42
C ALA A 219 27.07 14.33 3.37
N ALA A 220 28.27 14.79 2.96
CA ALA A 220 29.46 14.81 3.81
C ALA A 220 29.26 15.73 5.03
N ASN A 221 28.58 16.86 4.86
CA ASN A 221 28.24 17.76 5.96
C ASN A 221 27.25 17.13 6.93
N GLU A 222 26.29 16.40 6.44
CA GLU A 222 25.30 15.69 7.25
C GLU A 222 25.96 14.60 8.09
N PHE A 223 26.84 13.78 7.50
CA PHE A 223 27.61 12.79 8.25
C PHE A 223 28.51 13.42 9.31
N ARG A 224 29.13 14.56 9.03
CA ARG A 224 29.90 15.32 10.07
C ARG A 224 29.02 15.80 11.22
N ARG A 225 27.76 16.19 10.95
CA ARG A 225 26.80 16.55 12.01
C ARG A 225 26.45 15.35 12.87
N TYR A 226 26.20 14.19 12.25
CA TYR A 226 25.93 12.94 12.97
C TYR A 226 27.15 12.51 13.80
N SER A 227 28.38 12.53 13.24
CA SER A 227 29.61 12.24 13.98
C SER A 227 29.71 13.08 15.23
N LYS A 228 29.55 14.41 15.12
CA LYS A 228 29.60 15.34 16.28
C LYS A 228 28.49 15.04 17.30
N ARG A 229 27.28 14.73 16.85
CA ARG A 229 26.15 14.43 17.74
C ARG A 229 26.38 13.15 18.54
N PHE A 230 26.89 12.10 17.92
CA PHE A 230 27.18 10.83 18.58
C PHE A 230 28.48 10.90 19.44
N ALA A 231 29.46 11.69 19.04
CA ALA A 231 30.67 11.92 19.85
C ALA A 231 30.39 12.64 21.17
N ALA A 232 29.37 13.48 21.23
CA ALA A 232 28.93 14.14 22.47
C ALA A 232 28.20 13.19 23.44
N GLY A 233 27.82 11.98 23.01
CA GLY A 233 27.16 10.93 23.81
C GLY A 233 28.11 9.76 24.12
N ALA A 234 27.57 8.68 24.69
CA ALA A 234 28.30 7.46 25.03
C ALA A 234 28.67 6.56 23.82
N GLN A 235 28.40 7.00 22.57
CA GLN A 235 28.47 6.19 21.34
C GLN A 235 29.65 6.60 20.43
N LYS A 236 30.85 6.60 20.97
CA LYS A 236 32.07 7.00 20.23
C LYS A 236 32.39 6.15 19.01
N GLU A 237 32.04 4.85 19.03
CA GLU A 237 32.22 3.94 17.89
C GLU A 237 31.31 4.31 16.73
N THR A 238 30.07 4.65 17.03
CA THR A 238 29.10 5.12 16.02
C THR A 238 29.54 6.44 15.39
N ALA A 239 30.12 7.36 16.20
CA ALA A 239 30.65 8.61 15.69
C ALA A 239 31.79 8.40 14.69
N ALA A 240 32.67 7.43 14.95
CA ALA A 240 33.79 7.09 14.06
C ALA A 240 33.32 6.56 12.69
N ILE A 241 32.19 5.83 12.64
CA ILE A 241 31.61 5.35 11.40
C ILE A 241 31.14 6.52 10.54
N PHE A 242 30.43 7.48 11.11
CA PHE A 242 29.97 8.67 10.38
C PHE A 242 31.14 9.56 9.94
N ASP A 243 32.20 9.62 10.72
CA ASP A 243 33.42 10.34 10.33
C ASP A 243 34.06 9.66 9.11
N LEU A 244 34.18 8.34 9.12
CA LEU A 244 34.66 7.56 7.99
C LEU A 244 33.84 7.84 6.71
N TYR A 245 32.51 7.85 6.78
CA TYR A 245 31.65 8.15 5.63
C TYR A 245 31.86 9.58 5.13
N SER A 246 32.02 10.55 6.01
CA SER A 246 32.29 11.94 5.62
C SER A 246 33.62 12.07 4.86
N HIS A 247 34.65 11.33 5.30
CA HIS A 247 35.94 11.26 4.61
C HIS A 247 35.85 10.55 3.25
N LEU A 248 35.09 9.44 3.18
CA LEU A 248 34.88 8.70 1.92
C LEU A 248 34.25 9.59 0.85
N LEU A 249 33.20 10.35 1.19
CA LEU A 249 32.53 11.26 0.24
C LEU A 249 33.43 12.46 -0.17
N SER A 250 34.47 12.74 0.62
CA SER A 250 35.46 13.77 0.34
C SER A 250 36.70 13.23 -0.40
N ASP A 251 36.78 11.90 -0.58
CA ASP A 251 37.92 11.24 -1.21
C ASP A 251 38.09 11.65 -2.67
N THR A 252 39.31 12.04 -3.03
CA THR A 252 39.64 12.55 -4.38
C THR A 252 39.55 11.48 -5.46
N ARG A 253 39.82 10.21 -5.12
CA ARG A 253 39.74 9.09 -6.05
C ARG A 253 38.30 8.77 -6.40
N LEU A 254 37.44 8.65 -5.37
CA LEU A 254 36.00 8.42 -5.56
C LEU A 254 35.38 9.54 -6.40
N ARG A 255 35.64 10.79 -6.05
CA ARG A 255 35.12 11.94 -6.82
C ARG A 255 35.59 11.95 -8.26
N ARG A 256 36.84 11.59 -8.53
CA ARG A 256 37.37 11.49 -9.89
C ARG A 256 36.67 10.40 -10.71
N GLU A 257 36.41 9.24 -10.11
CA GLU A 257 35.69 8.14 -10.78
C GLU A 257 34.25 8.54 -11.08
N LEU A 258 33.55 9.18 -10.14
CA LEU A 258 32.20 9.70 -10.31
C LEU A 258 32.14 10.76 -11.44
N PHE A 259 33.05 11.72 -11.43
CA PHE A 259 33.09 12.76 -12.46
C PHE A 259 33.43 12.20 -13.84
N ALA A 260 34.32 11.20 -13.90
CA ALA A 260 34.63 10.54 -15.15
C ALA A 260 33.42 9.86 -15.79
N GLU A 261 32.47 9.36 -14.96
CA GLU A 261 31.24 8.76 -15.44
C GLU A 261 30.23 9.82 -15.93
N VAL A 262 30.15 10.96 -15.24
CA VAL A 262 29.37 12.11 -15.69
C VAL A 262 29.91 12.68 -17.01
N ASP A 263 31.24 12.77 -17.15
CA ASP A 263 31.88 13.26 -18.40
C ASP A 263 31.64 12.37 -19.61
N LYS A 264 31.29 11.09 -19.39
CA LYS A 264 30.81 10.18 -20.44
C LYS A 264 29.35 10.45 -20.88
N GLY A 265 28.70 11.43 -20.28
CA GLY A 265 27.32 11.82 -20.57
C GLY A 265 26.29 11.18 -19.67
N SER A 266 26.66 10.56 -18.54
CA SER A 266 25.72 9.99 -17.57
C SER A 266 25.16 11.06 -16.64
N VAL A 267 23.89 10.91 -16.22
CA VAL A 267 23.33 11.72 -15.12
C VAL A 267 23.97 11.33 -13.78
N ALA A 268 23.95 12.23 -12.81
CA ALA A 268 24.62 12.06 -11.53
C ALA A 268 24.22 10.77 -10.79
N GLU A 269 22.94 10.44 -10.75
CA GLU A 269 22.43 9.23 -10.10
C GLU A 269 22.97 7.95 -10.74
N TRP A 270 23.03 7.91 -12.06
CA TRP A 270 23.58 6.75 -12.79
C TRP A 270 25.08 6.63 -12.58
N ALA A 271 25.81 7.74 -12.57
CA ALA A 271 27.24 7.76 -12.27
C ALA A 271 27.54 7.19 -10.88
N VAL A 272 26.77 7.59 -9.86
CA VAL A 272 26.88 7.05 -8.48
C VAL A 272 26.63 5.55 -8.47
N LYS A 273 25.54 5.08 -9.10
CA LYS A 273 25.21 3.66 -9.17
C LYS A 273 26.33 2.85 -9.81
N THR A 274 26.79 3.27 -10.99
CA THR A 274 27.82 2.57 -11.77
C THR A 274 29.13 2.46 -11.01
N VAL A 275 29.57 3.54 -10.34
CA VAL A 275 30.82 3.54 -9.57
C VAL A 275 30.69 2.65 -8.33
N ILE A 276 29.58 2.70 -7.61
CA ILE A 276 29.38 1.87 -6.41
C ILE A 276 29.30 0.37 -6.76
N GLU A 277 28.63 -0.01 -7.84
CA GLU A 277 28.55 -1.40 -8.28
C GLU A 277 29.92 -1.95 -8.73
N ASN A 278 30.82 -1.10 -9.20
CA ASN A 278 32.17 -1.47 -9.61
C ASN A 278 33.22 -1.41 -8.48
N LEU A 279 32.91 -0.78 -7.35
CA LEU A 279 33.83 -0.68 -6.20
C LEU A 279 34.35 -2.04 -5.67
N PRO A 280 33.55 -3.13 -5.58
CA PRO A 280 34.04 -4.42 -5.12
C PRO A 280 35.15 -5.03 -6.00
N ASN A 281 35.20 -4.64 -7.27
CA ASN A 281 36.17 -5.16 -8.24
C ASN A 281 37.50 -4.37 -8.29
N SER A 282 37.55 -3.24 -7.61
CA SER A 282 38.71 -2.33 -7.60
C SER A 282 39.52 -2.30 -6.30
N LEU A 283 39.09 -3.06 -5.28
CA LEU A 283 39.87 -3.25 -4.06
C LEU A 283 40.86 -4.39 -4.27
N PRO A 284 42.18 -4.18 -4.07
CA PRO A 284 43.14 -5.27 -4.10
C PRO A 284 42.83 -6.26 -2.97
N ARG A 285 42.80 -7.55 -3.31
CA ARG A 285 42.68 -8.67 -2.37
C ARG A 285 43.85 -8.74 -1.40
#